data_ea4d2eb3b3c546efe8bccd6d667792f5
#
_entry.id   ea4d2eb3b3c546efe8bccd6d667792f5
#
_cell.length_a   1.000
_cell.length_b   1.000
_cell.length_c   1.000
_cell.angle_alpha   90.00
_cell.angle_beta   90.00
_cell.angle_gamma   90.00
#
_symmetry.space_group_name_H-M   'P 1'
#
loop_
_entity.id
_entity.type
_entity.pdbx_description
1 polymer ?
#
loop_
_entity_poly.entity_id
_entity_poly.type
_entity_poly.pdbx_seq_one_letter_code
_entity_poly.pdbx_strand_id
1 'polypeptide(L)'
;MILSCQNICKAFGEKVILNDASFHIEDREKAALIGCNGAGKTTLLRIIMQELSADSGTVVLARDKNIGYLAQYQDIHGHHTIYEELLTTKQHIIDMERRIRNMEQEMNTVTGDELNRLMETYTRLTHQFELENGYAYKSELTGVLKGLGFTEEDYDKQIETLSGGQKTRVALGKMLLSKPDILLLDEPTNHLDMESISWLETYLLNYPGAVFIVSNDRYFLDKVVTKVIEIEAGQTRVYSGNYSAYALKKAQLRDAQYKAYLNQQRDIKHQEAVIAKLKSFNREKSIKRAESREKMLDRVQRIEKPLELQDRMRISLEPRVLSGNDVLHVEALSKAFPGQTLFSDISFDIKRGERVALIGNNGTGKTTMLKIINGLIEADAGKFSLGSKVQIGYYDQEHHVLHMDKTIFQEISDTYPTLTETEIRNMLAAFLFTGDDVFKEISALSGGERGRVSLAKLMLSEANFLILDEPTNHLDIASKEILEEALVSYTGTVLYVSHDRYFINQTATRIMELTNQAVVNYIGDYDYYLEKKEELTSTYAPGSTSPEAPAEEKSVSENKLSWQQMKEEQAKKRKREAELKKVEARIEELETRDSEIDETMVLPDVCTNVAECTKLSREKAAIAEELEELYEKWEELA
;
A
#
# COMPACT_ATOMS: atom_id res chain seq x y z
N MET A 1 20.41 18.81 -5.23
CA MET A 1 20.69 17.38 -4.97
C MET A 1 21.21 17.25 -3.55
N ILE A 2 20.48 16.54 -2.69
CA ILE A 2 20.85 16.33 -1.28
C ILE A 2 21.51 14.97 -1.06
N LEU A 3 21.05 13.92 -1.77
CA LEU A 3 21.57 12.55 -1.73
C LEU A 3 21.75 12.01 -3.14
N SER A 4 22.88 11.33 -3.41
CA SER A 4 23.13 10.62 -4.67
C SER A 4 23.74 9.25 -4.39
N CYS A 5 23.15 8.22 -4.96
CA CYS A 5 23.69 6.87 -5.01
C CYS A 5 24.11 6.57 -6.44
N GLN A 6 25.33 6.07 -6.64
CA GLN A 6 25.89 5.81 -7.97
C GLN A 6 26.50 4.40 -8.01
N ASN A 7 25.96 3.58 -8.92
CA ASN A 7 26.44 2.23 -9.23
C ASN A 7 26.61 1.33 -7.99
N ILE A 8 25.67 1.41 -7.04
CA ILE A 8 25.71 0.63 -5.80
C ILE A 8 25.48 -0.84 -6.10
N CYS A 9 26.46 -1.67 -5.76
CA CYS A 9 26.37 -3.13 -5.81
C CYS A 9 26.52 -3.72 -4.41
N LYS A 10 25.75 -4.77 -4.12
CA LYS A 10 25.85 -5.54 -2.88
C LYS A 10 25.42 -6.98 -3.07
N ALA A 11 26.27 -7.90 -2.61
CA ALA A 11 25.99 -9.33 -2.59
C ALA A 11 26.18 -9.90 -1.17
N PHE A 12 25.46 -10.95 -0.85
CA PHE A 12 25.67 -11.75 0.36
C PHE A 12 25.93 -13.21 -0.06
N GLY A 13 27.18 -13.62 0.06
CA GLY A 13 27.63 -14.89 -0.51
C GLY A 13 27.45 -14.92 -2.03
N GLU A 14 26.71 -15.89 -2.55
CA GLU A 14 26.42 -16.01 -3.98
C GLU A 14 25.19 -15.18 -4.44
N LYS A 15 24.40 -14.65 -3.50
CA LYS A 15 23.17 -13.91 -3.82
C LYS A 15 23.46 -12.43 -4.02
N VAL A 16 23.35 -11.96 -5.26
CA VAL A 16 23.38 -10.54 -5.59
C VAL A 16 22.05 -9.89 -5.21
N ILE A 17 22.10 -8.86 -4.36
CA ILE A 17 20.91 -8.12 -3.90
C ILE A 17 20.77 -6.80 -4.65
N LEU A 18 21.86 -6.04 -4.82
CA LEU A 18 21.88 -4.80 -5.57
C LEU A 18 22.92 -4.93 -6.69
N ASN A 19 22.51 -4.53 -7.90
CA ASN A 19 23.34 -4.58 -9.09
C ASN A 19 23.19 -3.28 -9.87
N ASP A 20 24.13 -2.34 -9.70
CA ASP A 20 24.13 -1.03 -10.35
C ASP A 20 22.94 -0.13 -9.95
N ALA A 21 22.63 -0.07 -8.66
CA ALA A 21 21.59 0.80 -8.16
C ALA A 21 22.04 2.27 -8.19
N SER A 22 21.36 3.09 -8.99
CA SER A 22 21.72 4.50 -9.23
C SER A 22 20.48 5.40 -9.19
N PHE A 23 20.49 6.41 -8.30
CA PHE A 23 19.43 7.42 -8.20
C PHE A 23 19.93 8.64 -7.42
N HIS A 24 19.14 9.70 -7.44
CA HIS A 24 19.41 10.90 -6.65
C HIS A 24 18.11 11.44 -6.06
N ILE A 25 18.24 12.19 -4.97
CA ILE A 25 17.16 12.89 -4.29
C ILE A 25 17.52 14.38 -4.24
N GLU A 26 16.58 15.21 -4.67
CA GLU A 26 16.73 16.66 -4.64
C GLU A 26 16.36 17.23 -3.26
N ASP A 27 16.70 18.48 -3.03
CA ASP A 27 16.32 19.18 -1.81
C ASP A 27 14.79 19.32 -1.75
N ARG A 28 14.19 19.09 -0.57
CA ARG A 28 12.74 19.07 -0.32
C ARG A 28 11.93 18.05 -1.13
N GLU A 29 12.57 17.17 -1.89
CA GLU A 29 11.89 16.13 -2.66
C GLU A 29 11.32 15.04 -1.76
N LYS A 30 10.14 14.53 -2.11
CA LYS A 30 9.47 13.41 -1.44
C LYS A 30 9.57 12.20 -2.34
N ALA A 31 10.47 11.27 -2.04
CA ALA A 31 10.70 10.08 -2.86
C ALA A 31 10.30 8.80 -2.13
N ALA A 32 9.75 7.85 -2.87
CA ALA A 32 9.49 6.50 -2.38
C ALA A 32 10.47 5.50 -2.95
N LEU A 33 10.86 4.49 -2.14
CA LEU A 33 11.56 3.31 -2.58
C LEU A 33 10.62 2.11 -2.48
N ILE A 34 10.32 1.49 -3.61
CA ILE A 34 9.43 0.35 -3.70
C ILE A 34 10.11 -0.87 -4.32
N GLY A 35 9.56 -2.05 -4.10
CA GLY A 35 10.08 -3.33 -4.61
C GLY A 35 9.55 -4.49 -3.78
N CYS A 36 9.65 -5.70 -4.31
CA CYS A 36 9.24 -6.92 -3.61
C CYS A 36 10.00 -7.10 -2.28
N ASN A 37 9.47 -7.92 -1.39
CA ASN A 37 10.19 -8.31 -0.18
C ASN A 37 11.49 -9.04 -0.56
N GLY A 38 12.58 -8.69 0.10
CA GLY A 38 13.91 -9.21 -0.24
C GLY A 38 14.60 -8.55 -1.44
N ALA A 39 13.99 -7.56 -2.10
CA ALA A 39 14.62 -6.81 -3.22
C ALA A 39 15.81 -5.93 -2.81
N GLY A 40 16.08 -5.77 -1.51
CA GLY A 40 17.22 -5.00 -1.01
C GLY A 40 16.89 -3.58 -0.52
N LYS A 41 15.62 -3.25 -0.29
CA LYS A 41 15.18 -1.92 0.19
C LYS A 41 15.92 -1.50 1.47
N THR A 42 15.78 -2.30 2.53
CA THR A 42 16.45 -2.05 3.82
C THR A 42 17.97 -2.13 3.71
N THR A 43 18.52 -3.01 2.84
CA THR A 43 19.97 -3.09 2.56
C THR A 43 20.46 -1.76 1.98
N LEU A 44 19.73 -1.18 1.03
CA LEU A 44 20.07 0.09 0.44
C LEU A 44 20.02 1.24 1.46
N LEU A 45 18.99 1.29 2.33
CA LEU A 45 18.91 2.27 3.42
C LEU A 45 20.11 2.17 4.37
N ARG A 46 20.52 0.94 4.77
CA ARG A 46 21.70 0.73 5.63
C ARG A 46 22.99 1.14 4.94
N ILE A 47 23.12 0.97 3.62
CA ILE A 47 24.26 1.47 2.86
C ILE A 47 24.28 3.01 2.86
N ILE A 48 23.13 3.66 2.68
CA ILE A 48 23.02 5.13 2.74
C ILE A 48 23.43 5.64 4.14
N MET A 49 23.03 4.93 5.19
CA MET A 49 23.39 5.24 6.58
C MET A 49 24.84 4.88 6.95
N GLN A 50 25.59 4.26 6.02
CA GLN A 50 26.94 3.76 6.25
C GLN A 50 27.05 2.69 7.36
N GLU A 51 25.93 2.06 7.73
CA GLU A 51 25.89 0.90 8.62
C GLU A 51 26.37 -0.38 7.93
N LEU A 52 26.25 -0.41 6.61
CA LEU A 52 26.66 -1.52 5.75
C LEU A 52 27.51 -0.97 4.60
N SER A 53 28.67 -1.58 4.35
CA SER A 53 29.52 -1.22 3.20
C SER A 53 28.93 -1.77 1.90
N ALA A 54 28.88 -0.95 0.85
CA ALA A 54 28.67 -1.42 -0.51
C ALA A 54 29.92 -2.19 -1.00
N ASP A 55 29.71 -3.16 -1.89
CA ASP A 55 30.82 -3.87 -2.53
C ASP A 55 31.46 -3.03 -3.65
N SER A 56 30.64 -2.20 -4.31
CA SER A 56 31.08 -1.16 -5.24
C SER A 56 30.06 -0.02 -5.30
N GLY A 57 30.46 1.09 -5.89
CA GLY A 57 29.66 2.29 -6.00
C GLY A 57 29.91 3.30 -4.88
N THR A 58 29.22 4.44 -4.94
CA THR A 58 29.40 5.54 -3.98
C THR A 58 28.06 6.14 -3.56
N VAL A 59 27.97 6.50 -2.29
CA VAL A 59 26.88 7.30 -1.72
C VAL A 59 27.45 8.69 -1.40
N VAL A 60 26.84 9.73 -1.95
CA VAL A 60 27.24 11.12 -1.74
C VAL A 60 26.11 11.87 -1.06
N LEU A 61 26.36 12.38 0.14
CA LEU A 61 25.49 13.31 0.85
C LEU A 61 26.04 14.73 0.69
N ALA A 62 25.14 15.71 0.53
CA ALA A 62 25.55 17.11 0.49
C ALA A 62 26.23 17.52 1.80
N ARG A 63 27.19 18.46 1.70
CA ARG A 63 27.92 18.93 2.88
C ARG A 63 26.98 19.58 3.91
N ASP A 64 27.31 19.40 5.18
CA ASP A 64 26.60 19.99 6.33
C ASP A 64 25.10 19.61 6.39
N LYS A 65 24.73 18.45 5.82
CA LYS A 65 23.37 17.91 5.84
C LYS A 65 23.27 16.72 6.77
N ASN A 66 22.20 16.70 7.58
CA ASN A 66 21.95 15.64 8.56
C ASN A 66 20.89 14.67 8.04
N ILE A 67 21.12 13.37 8.28
CA ILE A 67 20.18 12.29 7.98
C ILE A 67 19.52 11.82 9.28
N GLY A 68 18.20 11.71 9.28
CA GLY A 68 17.44 10.98 10.28
C GLY A 68 16.96 9.66 9.68
N TYR A 69 17.16 8.55 10.39
CA TYR A 69 16.74 7.22 9.93
C TYR A 69 15.81 6.55 10.94
N LEU A 70 14.63 6.14 10.50
CA LEU A 70 13.72 5.28 11.22
C LEU A 70 13.85 3.86 10.68
N ALA A 71 14.49 2.98 11.44
CA ALA A 71 14.53 1.56 11.13
C ALA A 71 13.20 0.88 11.49
N GLN A 72 12.87 -0.20 10.80
CA GLN A 72 11.66 -0.99 11.03
C GLN A 72 11.52 -1.49 12.47
N TYR A 73 12.64 -1.77 13.14
CA TYR A 73 12.72 -2.12 14.56
C TYR A 73 13.73 -1.22 15.24
N GLN A 74 13.27 -0.41 16.17
CA GLN A 74 14.15 0.38 17.04
C GLN A 74 13.94 -0.03 18.50
N ASP A 75 15.00 -0.55 19.12
CA ASP A 75 15.02 -0.76 20.57
C ASP A 75 15.40 0.56 21.26
N ILE A 76 14.39 1.26 21.74
CA ILE A 76 14.61 2.38 22.66
C ILE A 76 14.68 1.79 24.06
N HIS A 77 15.84 1.91 24.69
CA HIS A 77 16.06 1.54 26.08
C HIS A 77 16.25 2.81 26.91
N GLY A 78 15.55 2.95 28.01
CA GLY A 78 15.70 4.05 28.95
C GLY A 78 14.60 4.13 29.97
N HIS A 79 14.92 4.63 31.16
CA HIS A 79 13.97 4.84 32.26
C HIS A 79 13.14 6.12 32.12
N HIS A 80 13.21 6.79 30.97
CA HIS A 80 12.44 8.02 30.69
C HIS A 80 10.98 7.70 30.43
N THR A 81 10.12 8.66 30.73
CA THR A 81 8.75 8.68 30.25
C THR A 81 8.70 8.99 28.76
N ILE A 82 7.57 8.74 28.09
CA ILE A 82 7.39 9.09 26.68
C ILE A 82 7.66 10.58 26.45
N TYR A 83 7.12 11.44 27.32
CA TYR A 83 7.28 12.88 27.23
C TYR A 83 8.75 13.30 27.40
N GLU A 84 9.43 12.77 28.42
CA GLU A 84 10.85 13.08 28.68
C GLU A 84 11.75 12.64 27.51
N GLU A 85 11.51 11.48 26.94
CA GLU A 85 12.30 10.97 25.82
C GLU A 85 12.20 11.87 24.57
N LEU A 86 10.99 12.34 24.24
CA LEU A 86 10.84 13.30 23.15
C LEU A 86 11.45 14.66 23.50
N LEU A 87 11.36 15.07 24.76
CA LEU A 87 11.94 16.31 25.25
C LEU A 87 13.47 16.36 25.09
N THR A 88 14.15 15.21 25.12
CA THR A 88 15.61 15.14 24.88
C THR A 88 16.03 15.75 23.55
N THR A 89 15.17 15.69 22.53
CA THR A 89 15.44 16.27 21.21
C THR A 89 15.54 17.80 21.23
N LYS A 90 14.93 18.44 22.22
CA LYS A 90 14.90 19.90 22.40
C LYS A 90 15.80 20.38 23.54
N GLN A 91 16.72 19.54 24.01
CA GLN A 91 17.57 19.85 25.16
C GLN A 91 18.35 21.17 24.98
N HIS A 92 18.83 21.46 23.77
CA HIS A 92 19.52 22.71 23.47
C HIS A 92 18.63 23.95 23.63
N ILE A 93 17.33 23.85 23.26
CA ILE A 93 16.35 24.92 23.44
C ILE A 93 16.06 25.12 24.93
N ILE A 94 15.92 24.04 25.68
CA ILE A 94 15.71 24.07 27.13
C ILE A 94 16.91 24.71 27.84
N ASP A 95 18.11 24.36 27.42
CA ASP A 95 19.32 24.93 27.99
C ASP A 95 19.46 26.42 27.64
N MET A 96 19.04 26.86 26.43
CA MET A 96 18.95 28.27 26.08
C MET A 96 17.92 28.98 26.94
N GLU A 97 16.71 28.43 27.11
CA GLU A 97 15.66 28.99 27.97
C GLU A 97 16.17 29.18 29.42
N ARG A 98 16.86 28.15 29.95
CA ARG A 98 17.44 28.22 31.30
C ARG A 98 18.52 29.29 31.40
N ARG A 99 19.39 29.45 30.39
CA ARG A 99 20.41 30.49 30.36
C ARG A 99 19.78 31.89 30.29
N ILE A 100 18.76 32.07 29.47
CA ILE A 100 18.02 33.35 29.36
C ILE A 100 17.44 33.73 30.73
N ARG A 101 16.76 32.80 31.42
CA ARG A 101 16.19 33.06 32.75
C ARG A 101 17.26 33.33 33.81
N ASN A 102 18.39 32.64 33.76
CA ASN A 102 19.50 32.93 34.69
C ASN A 102 20.07 34.35 34.45
N MET A 103 20.25 34.74 33.18
CA MET A 103 20.70 36.08 32.84
C MET A 103 19.71 37.18 33.31
N GLU A 104 18.40 36.92 33.20
CA GLU A 104 17.36 37.84 33.74
C GLU A 104 17.50 38.03 35.26
N GLN A 105 17.84 36.97 35.98
CA GLN A 105 18.09 37.08 37.43
C GLN A 105 19.41 37.80 37.74
N GLU A 106 20.48 37.51 36.99
CA GLU A 106 21.79 38.15 37.15
C GLU A 106 21.73 39.68 36.85
N MET A 107 20.93 40.09 35.86
CA MET A 107 20.72 41.52 35.53
C MET A 107 20.19 42.34 36.69
N ASN A 108 19.49 41.72 37.65
CA ASN A 108 18.99 42.43 38.85
C ASN A 108 20.10 42.68 39.88
N THR A 109 21.26 42.05 39.77
CA THR A 109 22.33 42.14 40.78
C THR A 109 23.61 42.84 40.28
N VAL A 110 23.77 42.98 38.95
CA VAL A 110 24.99 43.50 38.30
C VAL A 110 24.72 44.92 37.79
N THR A 111 25.76 45.78 37.81
CA THR A 111 25.67 47.19 37.37
C THR A 111 26.90 47.61 36.55
N GLY A 112 26.78 48.67 35.74
CA GLY A 112 27.87 49.23 34.95
C GLY A 112 28.22 48.44 33.68
N ASP A 113 29.48 48.36 33.31
CA ASP A 113 29.95 47.70 32.07
C ASP A 113 29.62 46.21 32.01
N GLU A 114 29.54 45.54 33.14
CA GLU A 114 29.20 44.15 33.25
C GLU A 114 27.71 43.90 32.87
N LEU A 115 26.84 44.78 33.29
CA LEU A 115 25.43 44.79 32.89
C LEU A 115 25.28 44.98 31.37
N ASN A 116 26.04 45.87 30.75
CA ASN A 116 25.97 46.11 29.30
C ASN A 116 26.38 44.82 28.51
N ARG A 117 27.44 44.14 28.91
CA ARG A 117 27.87 42.86 28.29
C ARG A 117 26.83 41.75 28.47
N LEU A 118 26.20 41.70 29.63
CA LEU A 118 25.16 40.73 29.92
C LEU A 118 23.93 41.00 29.06
N MET A 119 23.52 42.26 28.87
CA MET A 119 22.43 42.68 27.99
C MET A 119 22.69 42.32 26.51
N GLU A 120 23.91 42.53 26.00
CA GLU A 120 24.28 42.13 24.63
C GLU A 120 24.16 40.63 24.43
N THR A 121 24.64 39.84 25.41
CA THR A 121 24.57 38.38 25.37
C THR A 121 23.13 37.88 25.45
N TYR A 122 22.33 38.47 26.33
CA TYR A 122 20.89 38.22 26.49
C TYR A 122 20.14 38.48 25.18
N THR A 123 20.35 39.64 24.57
CA THR A 123 19.69 40.03 23.31
C THR A 123 20.02 39.02 22.20
N ARG A 124 21.29 38.63 22.06
CA ARG A 124 21.73 37.65 21.07
C ARG A 124 21.11 36.29 21.32
N LEU A 125 21.11 35.82 22.57
CA LEU A 125 20.58 34.49 22.92
C LEU A 125 19.06 34.42 22.78
N THR A 126 18.35 35.50 23.16
CA THR A 126 16.90 35.62 22.99
C THR A 126 16.52 35.64 21.52
N HIS A 127 17.25 36.38 20.70
CA HIS A 127 17.03 36.37 19.26
C HIS A 127 17.29 34.98 18.64
N GLN A 128 18.32 34.27 19.07
CA GLN A 128 18.56 32.88 18.64
C GLN A 128 17.42 31.95 19.09
N PHE A 129 16.95 32.08 20.32
CA PHE A 129 15.84 31.31 20.85
C PHE A 129 14.54 31.52 20.06
N GLU A 130 14.27 32.77 19.63
CA GLU A 130 13.15 33.10 18.75
C GLU A 130 13.31 32.51 17.35
N LEU A 131 14.48 32.61 16.74
CA LEU A 131 14.76 32.02 15.43
C LEU A 131 14.57 30.49 15.41
N GLU A 132 14.86 29.82 16.53
CA GLU A 132 14.68 28.39 16.70
C GLU A 132 13.27 28.00 17.18
N ASN A 133 12.30 28.94 17.16
CA ASN A 133 10.94 28.77 17.66
C ASN A 133 10.89 28.26 19.11
N GLY A 134 11.76 28.75 19.97
CA GLY A 134 11.90 28.32 21.34
C GLY A 134 10.64 28.39 22.18
N TYR A 135 9.72 29.32 21.92
CA TYR A 135 8.44 29.40 22.63
C TYR A 135 7.44 28.30 22.26
N ALA A 136 7.60 27.69 21.09
CA ALA A 136 6.64 26.72 20.54
C ALA A 136 6.99 25.24 20.79
N TYR A 137 8.20 24.93 21.34
CA TYR A 137 8.68 23.54 21.41
C TYR A 137 7.76 22.60 22.20
N LYS A 138 7.11 23.11 23.28
CA LYS A 138 6.15 22.31 24.08
C LYS A 138 4.89 21.96 23.29
N SER A 139 4.36 22.95 22.56
CA SER A 139 3.19 22.75 21.70
C SER A 139 3.50 21.83 20.52
N GLU A 140 4.69 21.95 19.93
CA GLU A 140 5.17 21.08 18.87
C GLU A 140 5.28 19.62 19.36
N LEU A 141 5.87 19.40 20.54
CA LEU A 141 6.00 18.08 21.16
C LEU A 141 4.63 17.47 21.44
N THR A 142 3.71 18.21 22.06
CA THR A 142 2.34 17.76 22.31
C THR A 142 1.59 17.48 21.01
N GLY A 143 1.79 18.32 19.98
CA GLY A 143 1.20 18.12 18.65
C GLY A 143 1.67 16.83 17.99
N VAL A 144 2.96 16.50 18.07
CA VAL A 144 3.52 15.25 17.55
C VAL A 144 3.01 14.04 18.33
N LEU A 145 2.94 14.12 19.67
CA LEU A 145 2.42 13.02 20.50
C LEU A 145 0.95 12.74 20.18
N LYS A 146 0.10 13.77 20.13
CA LYS A 146 -1.33 13.62 19.77
C LYS A 146 -1.49 13.10 18.35
N GLY A 147 -0.70 13.60 17.40
CA GLY A 147 -0.72 13.14 16.02
C GLY A 147 -0.31 11.67 15.84
N LEU A 148 0.55 11.14 16.71
CA LEU A 148 0.95 9.75 16.73
C LEU A 148 0.00 8.86 17.58
N GLY A 149 -1.14 9.39 18.03
CA GLY A 149 -2.17 8.64 18.74
C GLY A 149 -1.85 8.36 20.22
N PHE A 150 -1.01 9.19 20.87
CA PHE A 150 -0.81 9.14 22.32
C PHE A 150 -1.79 10.09 23.02
N THR A 151 -2.43 9.59 24.06
CA THR A 151 -3.28 10.40 24.95
C THR A 151 -2.44 11.09 26.02
N GLU A 152 -2.99 12.08 26.70
CA GLU A 152 -2.29 12.76 27.80
C GLU A 152 -1.94 11.82 28.96
N GLU A 153 -2.74 10.77 29.18
CA GLU A 153 -2.48 9.72 30.17
C GLU A 153 -1.27 8.83 29.80
N ASP A 154 -0.91 8.77 28.53
CA ASP A 154 0.23 7.99 28.06
C ASP A 154 1.58 8.68 28.30
N TYR A 155 1.59 10.01 28.45
CA TYR A 155 2.82 10.81 28.47
C TYR A 155 3.76 10.42 29.61
N ASP A 156 3.21 10.01 30.75
CA ASP A 156 3.96 9.62 31.95
C ASP A 156 4.33 8.13 31.97
N LYS A 157 3.92 7.34 30.95
CA LYS A 157 4.29 5.93 30.85
C LYS A 157 5.77 5.77 30.55
N GLN A 158 6.41 4.84 31.26
CA GLN A 158 7.83 4.51 31.04
C GLN A 158 7.99 3.73 29.73
N ILE A 159 9.03 4.04 28.98
CA ILE A 159 9.35 3.42 27.68
C ILE A 159 9.48 1.90 27.77
N GLU A 160 10.01 1.40 28.88
CA GLU A 160 10.18 -0.05 29.10
C GLU A 160 8.84 -0.81 29.11
N THR A 161 7.77 -0.18 29.56
CA THR A 161 6.43 -0.79 29.65
C THR A 161 5.65 -0.76 28.32
N LEU A 162 6.19 -0.09 27.31
CA LEU A 162 5.53 0.08 26.03
C LEU A 162 5.62 -1.19 25.17
N SER A 163 4.57 -1.43 24.39
CA SER A 163 4.60 -2.42 23.30
C SER A 163 5.60 -2.03 22.21
N GLY A 164 6.04 -3.01 21.40
CA GLY A 164 6.95 -2.74 20.27
C GLY A 164 6.43 -1.66 19.32
N GLY A 165 5.14 -1.70 18.98
CA GLY A 165 4.52 -0.69 18.13
C GLY A 165 4.47 0.71 18.77
N GLN A 166 4.27 0.81 20.10
CA GLN A 166 4.34 2.08 20.80
C GLN A 166 5.77 2.64 20.83
N LYS A 167 6.78 1.78 21.04
CA LYS A 167 8.20 2.18 20.97
C LYS A 167 8.56 2.73 19.59
N THR A 168 8.09 2.08 18.52
CA THR A 168 8.30 2.58 17.14
C THR A 168 7.65 3.94 16.93
N ARG A 169 6.44 4.17 17.46
CA ARG A 169 5.78 5.50 17.41
C ARG A 169 6.55 6.58 18.16
N VAL A 170 7.10 6.27 19.33
CA VAL A 170 7.97 7.19 20.08
C VAL A 170 9.23 7.52 19.29
N ALA A 171 9.88 6.50 18.68
CA ALA A 171 11.05 6.69 17.83
C ALA A 171 10.75 7.61 16.63
N LEU A 172 9.62 7.38 15.97
CA LEU A 172 9.15 8.24 14.88
C LEU A 172 8.96 9.67 15.37
N GLY A 173 8.26 9.88 16.49
CA GLY A 173 8.07 11.22 17.08
C GLY A 173 9.38 11.92 17.40
N LYS A 174 10.34 11.21 17.99
CA LYS A 174 11.69 11.71 18.26
C LYS A 174 12.40 12.19 16.99
N MET A 175 12.29 11.42 15.92
CA MET A 175 12.91 11.77 14.65
C MET A 175 12.22 12.96 13.98
N LEU A 176 10.89 13.02 13.97
CA LEU A 176 10.15 14.15 13.41
C LEU A 176 10.48 15.46 14.13
N LEU A 177 10.62 15.42 15.46
CA LEU A 177 10.99 16.58 16.29
C LEU A 177 12.44 17.03 16.09
N SER A 178 13.36 16.14 15.71
CA SER A 178 14.76 16.49 15.44
C SER A 178 14.94 17.25 14.12
N LYS A 179 13.97 17.17 13.21
CA LYS A 179 13.93 17.89 11.91
C LYS A 179 15.24 17.77 11.09
N PRO A 180 15.75 16.59 10.79
CA PRO A 180 16.92 16.44 9.93
C PRO A 180 16.67 16.95 8.51
N ASP A 181 17.72 17.26 7.75
CA ASP A 181 17.60 17.76 6.38
C ASP A 181 17.02 16.70 5.42
N ILE A 182 17.26 15.42 5.72
CA ILE A 182 16.65 14.29 5.01
C ILE A 182 16.14 13.25 6.02
N LEU A 183 14.88 12.84 5.84
CA LEU A 183 14.24 11.76 6.58
C LEU A 183 14.28 10.47 5.76
N LEU A 184 14.86 9.41 6.31
CA LEU A 184 14.76 8.04 5.79
C LEU A 184 13.78 7.26 6.66
N LEU A 185 12.66 6.85 6.08
CA LEU A 185 11.58 6.17 6.80
C LEU A 185 11.37 4.76 6.24
N ASP A 186 11.60 3.73 7.07
CA ASP A 186 11.37 2.33 6.69
C ASP A 186 10.06 1.83 7.30
N GLU A 187 9.03 1.67 6.47
CA GLU A 187 7.66 1.27 6.82
C GLU A 187 7.04 2.11 7.97
N PRO A 188 6.98 3.45 7.84
CA PRO A 188 6.54 4.34 8.93
C PRO A 188 5.05 4.21 9.27
N THR A 189 4.24 3.64 8.39
CA THR A 189 2.80 3.43 8.59
C THR A 189 2.47 2.20 9.41
N ASN A 190 3.43 1.27 9.59
CA ASN A 190 3.22 0.10 10.42
C ASN A 190 2.93 0.51 11.86
N HIS A 191 1.94 -0.13 12.47
CA HIS A 191 1.49 0.12 13.85
C HIS A 191 0.81 1.48 14.09
N LEU A 192 0.56 2.28 13.04
CA LEU A 192 -0.25 3.48 13.11
C LEU A 192 -1.71 3.14 12.77
N ASP A 193 -2.64 3.82 13.44
CA ASP A 193 -4.04 3.81 13.04
C ASP A 193 -4.30 4.83 11.91
N MET A 194 -5.48 4.80 11.33
CA MET A 194 -5.82 5.63 10.17
C MET A 194 -5.72 7.13 10.46
N GLU A 195 -6.03 7.57 11.70
CA GLU A 195 -5.94 8.98 12.09
C GLU A 195 -4.48 9.43 12.19
N SER A 196 -3.63 8.60 12.82
CA SER A 196 -2.19 8.86 12.90
C SER A 196 -1.51 8.84 11.54
N ILE A 197 -1.92 7.94 10.62
CA ILE A 197 -1.42 7.93 9.24
C ILE A 197 -1.81 9.23 8.52
N SER A 198 -3.07 9.68 8.64
CA SER A 198 -3.53 10.92 8.01
C SER A 198 -2.80 12.16 8.53
N TRP A 199 -2.52 12.19 9.85
CA TRP A 199 -1.70 13.23 10.46
C TRP A 199 -0.26 13.18 9.93
N LEU A 200 0.36 11.99 9.83
CA LEU A 200 1.73 11.83 9.31
C LEU A 200 1.82 12.27 7.84
N GLU A 201 0.82 11.97 7.01
CA GLU A 201 0.72 12.45 5.63
C GLU A 201 0.81 13.98 5.58
N THR A 202 -0.03 14.64 6.38
CA THR A 202 -0.07 16.12 6.45
C THR A 202 1.26 16.69 6.95
N TYR A 203 1.87 16.04 7.95
CA TYR A 203 3.17 16.46 8.50
C TYR A 203 4.27 16.35 7.43
N LEU A 204 4.37 15.22 6.72
CA LEU A 204 5.40 14.98 5.72
C LEU A 204 5.22 15.84 4.46
N LEU A 205 3.99 16.15 4.06
CA LEU A 205 3.72 17.09 2.96
C LEU A 205 4.30 18.48 3.28
N ASN A 206 4.16 18.93 4.52
CA ASN A 206 4.65 20.24 4.98
C ASN A 206 6.11 20.19 5.48
N TYR A 207 6.76 19.03 5.45
CA TYR A 207 8.13 18.88 5.94
C TYR A 207 9.12 19.67 5.07
N PRO A 208 9.98 20.55 5.67
CA PRO A 208 10.86 21.43 4.90
C PRO A 208 12.05 20.73 4.26
N GLY A 209 12.43 19.56 4.76
CA GLY A 209 13.53 18.74 4.23
C GLY A 209 13.10 17.74 3.17
N ALA A 210 14.06 16.98 2.65
CA ALA A 210 13.80 15.85 1.78
C ALA A 210 13.26 14.66 2.59
N VAL A 211 12.42 13.82 1.97
CA VAL A 211 11.88 12.60 2.60
C VAL A 211 12.08 11.43 1.65
N PHE A 212 12.64 10.34 2.15
CA PHE A 212 12.83 9.10 1.42
C PHE A 212 12.16 7.97 2.18
N ILE A 213 11.12 7.41 1.60
CA ILE A 213 10.17 6.52 2.27
C ILE A 213 10.24 5.13 1.62
N VAL A 214 10.39 4.10 2.43
CA VAL A 214 10.06 2.71 2.07
C VAL A 214 8.70 2.42 2.67
N SER A 215 7.70 2.12 1.85
CA SER A 215 6.37 1.73 2.34
C SER A 215 5.65 0.84 1.33
N ASN A 216 4.80 -0.04 1.86
CA ASN A 216 3.87 -0.86 1.11
C ASN A 216 2.43 -0.30 1.16
N ASP A 217 2.23 0.87 1.77
CA ASP A 217 0.94 1.58 1.78
C ASP A 217 0.81 2.46 0.52
N ARG A 218 0.08 1.95 -0.46
CA ARG A 218 -0.11 2.63 -1.76
C ARG A 218 -0.84 3.97 -1.64
N TYR A 219 -1.80 4.07 -0.73
CA TYR A 219 -2.58 5.30 -0.51
C TYR A 219 -1.72 6.39 0.13
N PHE A 220 -0.91 6.01 1.11
CA PHE A 220 0.07 6.90 1.74
C PHE A 220 1.10 7.41 0.72
N LEU A 221 1.67 6.52 -0.08
CA LEU A 221 2.62 6.89 -1.13
C LEU A 221 1.99 7.81 -2.17
N ASP A 222 0.75 7.55 -2.57
CA ASP A 222 0.07 8.36 -3.58
C ASP A 222 -0.14 9.81 -3.13
N LYS A 223 -0.38 10.02 -1.85
CA LYS A 223 -0.55 11.37 -1.26
C LYS A 223 0.76 12.11 -1.04
N VAL A 224 1.80 11.43 -0.55
CA VAL A 224 3.00 12.09 -0.02
C VAL A 224 4.09 12.24 -1.07
N VAL A 225 4.28 11.27 -1.98
CA VAL A 225 5.47 11.23 -2.83
C VAL A 225 5.28 11.89 -4.18
N THR A 226 6.36 12.48 -4.68
CA THR A 226 6.45 13.10 -6.01
C THR A 226 7.38 12.35 -6.94
N LYS A 227 8.11 11.35 -6.42
CA LYS A 227 9.05 10.52 -7.17
C LYS A 227 9.03 9.11 -6.61
N VAL A 228 9.03 8.12 -7.49
CA VAL A 228 9.09 6.70 -7.12
C VAL A 228 10.36 6.08 -7.68
N ILE A 229 11.12 5.40 -6.83
CA ILE A 229 12.32 4.64 -7.17
C ILE A 229 11.96 3.17 -6.95
N GLU A 230 12.00 2.39 -8.01
CA GLU A 230 11.71 0.96 -7.95
C GLU A 230 12.99 0.14 -7.98
N ILE A 231 13.09 -0.85 -7.08
CA ILE A 231 14.14 -1.89 -7.16
C ILE A 231 13.52 -3.15 -7.76
N GLU A 232 14.01 -3.53 -8.93
CA GLU A 232 13.62 -4.77 -9.61
C GLU A 232 14.88 -5.50 -10.09
N ALA A 233 15.02 -6.78 -9.75
CA ALA A 233 16.19 -7.60 -10.05
C ALA A 233 17.55 -6.93 -9.67
N GLY A 234 17.59 -6.23 -8.56
CA GLY A 234 18.77 -5.52 -8.04
C GLY A 234 19.07 -4.18 -8.71
N GLN A 235 18.36 -3.81 -9.76
CA GLN A 235 18.50 -2.52 -10.46
C GLN A 235 17.46 -1.51 -10.00
N THR A 236 17.79 -0.22 -10.10
CA THR A 236 16.85 0.85 -9.77
C THR A 236 16.30 1.52 -11.04
N ARG A 237 14.98 1.78 -11.04
CA ARG A 237 14.32 2.60 -12.06
C ARG A 237 13.61 3.76 -11.39
N VAL A 238 13.75 4.95 -11.97
CA VAL A 238 13.19 6.18 -11.40
C VAL A 238 11.98 6.63 -12.23
N TYR A 239 10.88 6.93 -11.53
CA TYR A 239 9.64 7.42 -12.12
C TYR A 239 9.26 8.74 -11.45
N SER A 240 8.97 9.76 -12.25
CA SER A 240 8.44 11.03 -11.75
C SER A 240 6.93 10.92 -11.60
N GLY A 241 6.40 11.45 -10.50
CA GLY A 241 4.99 11.42 -10.13
C GLY A 241 4.73 10.63 -8.84
N ASN A 242 3.47 10.54 -8.46
CA ASN A 242 2.99 9.76 -7.32
C ASN A 242 2.89 8.27 -7.65
N TYR A 243 2.40 7.47 -6.69
CA TYR A 243 2.29 6.02 -6.86
C TYR A 243 1.36 5.64 -8.03
N SER A 244 0.21 6.30 -8.19
CA SER A 244 -0.75 6.03 -9.27
C SER A 244 -0.13 6.28 -10.65
N ALA A 245 0.61 7.39 -10.81
CA ALA A 245 1.33 7.70 -12.06
C ALA A 245 2.41 6.65 -12.36
N TYR A 246 3.14 6.18 -11.34
CA TYR A 246 4.09 5.08 -11.45
C TYR A 246 3.42 3.80 -11.92
N ALA A 247 2.32 3.39 -11.26
CA ALA A 247 1.61 2.14 -11.56
C ALA A 247 1.10 2.11 -13.00
N LEU A 248 0.52 3.23 -13.47
CA LEU A 248 0.08 3.38 -14.86
C LEU A 248 1.25 3.25 -15.85
N LYS A 249 2.35 3.97 -15.60
CA LYS A 249 3.53 3.95 -16.46
C LYS A 249 4.20 2.58 -16.49
N LYS A 250 4.27 1.89 -15.35
CA LYS A 250 4.79 0.52 -15.27
C LYS A 250 3.92 -0.45 -16.07
N ALA A 251 2.60 -0.35 -15.98
CA ALA A 251 1.67 -1.17 -16.76
C ALA A 251 1.90 -0.96 -18.27
N GLN A 252 1.97 0.29 -18.73
CA GLN A 252 2.24 0.63 -20.15
C GLN A 252 3.59 0.07 -20.64
N LEU A 253 4.66 0.20 -19.84
CA LEU A 253 5.97 -0.33 -20.20
C LEU A 253 5.96 -1.84 -20.30
N ARG A 254 5.28 -2.52 -19.36
CA ARG A 254 5.14 -3.98 -19.38
C ARG A 254 4.36 -4.46 -20.60
N ASP A 255 3.25 -3.81 -20.94
CA ASP A 255 2.46 -4.13 -22.13
C ASP A 255 3.26 -3.92 -23.42
N ALA A 256 4.05 -2.86 -23.48
CA ALA A 256 4.97 -2.61 -24.61
C ALA A 256 6.04 -3.70 -24.72
N GLN A 257 6.66 -4.11 -23.60
CA GLN A 257 7.65 -5.20 -23.56
C GLN A 257 7.02 -6.54 -23.98
N TYR A 258 5.81 -6.83 -23.52
CA TYR A 258 5.09 -8.05 -23.87
C TYR A 258 4.75 -8.08 -25.38
N LYS A 259 4.26 -6.99 -25.93
CA LYS A 259 4.02 -6.86 -27.37
C LYS A 259 5.33 -7.03 -28.18
N ALA A 260 6.42 -6.44 -27.71
CA ALA A 260 7.73 -6.61 -28.37
C ALA A 260 8.20 -8.07 -28.34
N TYR A 261 8.03 -8.76 -27.19
CA TYR A 261 8.31 -10.19 -27.06
C TYR A 261 7.47 -11.03 -28.05
N LEU A 262 6.15 -10.83 -28.08
CA LEU A 262 5.26 -11.55 -28.99
C LEU A 262 5.62 -11.33 -30.46
N ASN A 263 5.92 -10.10 -30.85
CA ASN A 263 6.36 -9.78 -32.22
C ASN A 263 7.67 -10.52 -32.54
N GLN A 264 8.67 -10.45 -31.66
CA GLN A 264 9.92 -11.19 -31.86
C GLN A 264 9.69 -12.69 -31.96
N GLN A 265 8.82 -13.28 -31.13
CA GLN A 265 8.50 -14.72 -31.21
C GLN A 265 7.82 -15.09 -32.54
N ARG A 266 6.93 -14.22 -33.08
CA ARG A 266 6.34 -14.41 -34.41
C ARG A 266 7.40 -14.39 -35.50
N ASP A 267 8.31 -13.41 -35.43
CA ASP A 267 9.39 -13.28 -36.39
C ASP A 267 10.34 -14.49 -36.34
N ILE A 268 10.72 -14.96 -35.15
CA ILE A 268 11.54 -16.15 -34.97
C ILE A 268 10.84 -17.37 -35.59
N LYS A 269 9.56 -17.63 -35.24
CA LYS A 269 8.79 -18.75 -35.82
C LYS A 269 8.69 -18.67 -37.34
N HIS A 270 8.48 -17.45 -37.87
CA HIS A 270 8.43 -17.24 -39.32
C HIS A 270 9.78 -17.58 -39.97
N GLN A 271 10.89 -17.12 -39.39
CA GLN A 271 12.23 -17.43 -39.91
C GLN A 271 12.55 -18.91 -39.82
N GLU A 272 12.21 -19.58 -38.74
CA GLU A 272 12.36 -21.04 -38.56
C GLU A 272 11.56 -21.80 -39.62
N ALA A 273 10.32 -21.40 -39.89
CA ALA A 273 9.49 -22.02 -40.93
C ALA A 273 10.10 -21.82 -42.34
N VAL A 274 10.63 -20.61 -42.64
CA VAL A 274 11.33 -20.35 -43.91
C VAL A 274 12.61 -21.18 -44.01
N ILE A 275 13.39 -21.33 -42.95
CA ILE A 275 14.61 -22.16 -42.90
C ILE A 275 14.25 -23.62 -43.16
N ALA A 276 13.20 -24.13 -42.45
CA ALA A 276 12.72 -25.50 -42.65
C ALA A 276 12.29 -25.76 -44.09
N LYS A 277 11.55 -24.80 -44.70
CA LYS A 277 11.14 -24.87 -46.11
C LYS A 277 12.32 -24.85 -47.09
N LEU A 278 13.35 -24.00 -46.84
CA LEU A 278 14.56 -23.95 -47.66
C LEU A 278 15.37 -25.25 -47.55
N LYS A 279 15.45 -25.89 -46.39
CA LYS A 279 16.11 -27.17 -46.16
C LYS A 279 15.35 -28.31 -46.86
N SER A 280 14.02 -28.29 -46.93
CA SER A 280 13.20 -29.31 -47.59
C SER A 280 13.41 -29.40 -49.12
N PHE A 281 13.82 -28.32 -49.74
CA PHE A 281 14.12 -28.29 -51.20
C PHE A 281 15.39 -29.05 -51.58
N ASN A 282 16.23 -29.45 -50.64
CA ASN A 282 17.45 -30.27 -50.80
C ASN A 282 18.38 -29.86 -51.96
N ARG A 283 18.42 -28.53 -52.33
CA ARG A 283 19.30 -27.96 -53.32
C ARG A 283 20.42 -27.18 -52.63
N GLU A 284 21.67 -27.36 -53.11
CA GLU A 284 22.87 -26.71 -52.52
C GLU A 284 22.70 -25.21 -52.28
N LYS A 285 22.15 -24.46 -53.22
CA LYS A 285 21.86 -23.00 -53.07
C LYS A 285 20.81 -22.74 -51.98
N SER A 286 19.80 -23.59 -51.82
CA SER A 286 18.76 -23.43 -50.80
C SER A 286 19.31 -23.75 -49.40
N ILE A 287 20.19 -24.75 -49.29
CA ILE A 287 20.87 -25.09 -48.06
C ILE A 287 21.78 -23.93 -47.60
N LYS A 288 22.62 -23.36 -48.47
CA LYS A 288 23.47 -22.18 -48.15
C LYS A 288 22.65 -20.98 -47.68
N ARG A 289 21.47 -20.76 -48.29
CA ARG A 289 20.55 -19.69 -47.84
C ARG A 289 19.93 -19.98 -46.47
N ALA A 290 19.59 -21.23 -46.19
CA ALA A 290 19.09 -21.65 -44.90
C ALA A 290 20.15 -21.46 -43.80
N GLU A 291 21.39 -21.88 -44.02
CA GLU A 291 22.52 -21.68 -43.10
C GLU A 291 22.82 -20.24 -42.82
N SER A 292 22.75 -19.35 -43.86
CA SER A 292 22.92 -17.91 -43.67
C SER A 292 21.83 -17.32 -42.78
N ARG A 293 20.56 -17.72 -42.96
CA ARG A 293 19.44 -17.29 -42.10
C ARG A 293 19.53 -17.87 -40.68
N GLU A 294 19.97 -19.09 -40.53
CA GLU A 294 20.25 -19.69 -39.20
C GLU A 294 21.28 -18.84 -38.44
N LYS A 295 22.42 -18.52 -39.08
CA LYS A 295 23.44 -17.66 -38.49
C LYS A 295 22.92 -16.24 -38.13
N MET A 296 21.99 -15.71 -38.92
CA MET A 296 21.33 -14.45 -38.55
C MET A 296 20.40 -14.61 -37.36
N LEU A 297 19.64 -15.71 -37.27
CA LEU A 297 18.72 -15.99 -36.18
C LEU A 297 19.48 -16.22 -34.87
N ASP A 298 20.64 -16.91 -34.91
CA ASP A 298 21.51 -17.13 -33.74
C ASP A 298 22.12 -15.83 -33.19
N ARG A 299 22.23 -14.78 -33.99
CA ARG A 299 22.73 -13.47 -33.56
C ARG A 299 21.64 -12.56 -32.98
N VAL A 300 20.37 -12.91 -33.13
CA VAL A 300 19.27 -12.14 -32.55
C VAL A 300 19.29 -12.28 -31.04
N GLN A 301 19.44 -11.17 -30.33
CA GLN A 301 19.26 -11.16 -28.88
C GLN A 301 17.80 -11.47 -28.59
N ARG A 302 17.56 -12.63 -27.98
CA ARG A 302 16.21 -13.06 -27.60
C ARG A 302 15.75 -12.23 -26.43
N ILE A 303 14.59 -11.58 -26.57
CA ILE A 303 13.91 -10.91 -25.47
C ILE A 303 13.40 -12.01 -24.55
N GLU A 304 13.79 -11.96 -23.29
CA GLU A 304 13.23 -12.85 -22.27
C GLU A 304 11.73 -12.58 -22.10
N LYS A 305 10.96 -13.63 -21.92
CA LYS A 305 9.52 -13.48 -21.65
C LYS A 305 9.37 -12.60 -20.40
N PRO A 306 8.70 -11.43 -20.47
CA PRO A 306 8.44 -10.64 -19.29
C PRO A 306 7.69 -11.52 -18.28
N LEU A 307 8.05 -11.44 -17.00
CA LEU A 307 7.36 -12.15 -15.95
C LEU A 307 5.87 -11.72 -15.98
N GLU A 308 5.04 -12.58 -16.53
CA GLU A 308 3.60 -12.34 -16.59
C GLU A 308 3.01 -12.45 -15.18
N LEU A 309 2.40 -11.36 -14.74
CA LEU A 309 1.42 -11.43 -13.64
C LEU A 309 0.20 -12.29 -14.03
N GLN A 310 0.00 -12.58 -15.33
CA GLN A 310 -1.10 -13.40 -15.83
C GLN A 310 -0.85 -14.92 -15.74
N ASP A 311 0.39 -15.37 -15.58
CA ASP A 311 0.69 -16.73 -15.11
C ASP A 311 0.47 -16.86 -13.59
N ARG A 312 0.05 -15.81 -12.90
CA ARG A 312 -0.56 -15.93 -11.58
C ARG A 312 -1.84 -16.72 -11.78
N MET A 313 -1.81 -17.99 -11.41
CA MET A 313 -3.01 -18.80 -11.32
C MET A 313 -4.03 -18.00 -10.53
N ARG A 314 -5.18 -17.71 -11.15
CA ARG A 314 -6.32 -17.13 -10.43
C ARG A 314 -6.67 -18.09 -9.32
N ILE A 315 -6.50 -17.66 -8.10
CA ILE A 315 -6.94 -18.41 -6.92
C ILE A 315 -8.46 -18.37 -6.96
N SER A 316 -9.08 -19.44 -7.40
CA SER A 316 -10.54 -19.58 -7.27
C SER A 316 -10.83 -20.05 -5.85
N LEU A 317 -11.34 -19.15 -5.05
CA LEU A 317 -11.83 -19.44 -3.71
C LEU A 317 -13.32 -19.77 -3.80
N GLU A 318 -13.66 -21.03 -3.71
CA GLU A 318 -15.04 -21.46 -3.64
C GLU A 318 -15.27 -22.22 -2.32
N PRO A 319 -16.21 -21.76 -1.47
CA PRO A 319 -16.55 -22.51 -0.28
C PRO A 319 -17.21 -23.83 -0.68
N ARG A 320 -16.77 -24.94 -0.08
CA ARG A 320 -17.32 -26.27 -0.37
C ARG A 320 -18.82 -26.37 -0.03
N VAL A 321 -19.24 -25.67 1.01
CA VAL A 321 -20.62 -25.67 1.49
C VAL A 321 -21.09 -24.23 1.58
N LEU A 322 -22.21 -23.92 0.93
CA LEU A 322 -22.85 -22.62 1.09
C LEU A 322 -23.48 -22.50 2.48
N SER A 323 -23.22 -21.40 3.19
CA SER A 323 -23.86 -21.06 4.44
C SER A 323 -25.34 -20.68 4.23
N GLY A 324 -26.11 -20.61 5.33
CA GLY A 324 -27.40 -19.92 5.33
C GLY A 324 -27.25 -18.44 4.96
N ASN A 325 -28.38 -17.74 4.80
CA ASN A 325 -28.37 -16.31 4.45
C ASN A 325 -27.84 -15.43 5.59
N ASP A 326 -28.21 -15.76 6.83
CA ASP A 326 -27.69 -15.12 8.03
C ASP A 326 -26.44 -15.90 8.48
N VAL A 327 -25.28 -15.23 8.51
CA VAL A 327 -23.99 -15.84 8.80
C VAL A 327 -23.57 -15.61 10.25
N LEU A 328 -23.71 -14.38 10.72
CA LEU A 328 -23.39 -13.99 12.10
C LEU A 328 -24.46 -13.03 12.61
N HIS A 329 -24.98 -13.30 13.80
CA HIS A 329 -25.85 -12.41 14.56
C HIS A 329 -25.23 -12.12 15.93
N VAL A 330 -25.02 -10.86 16.24
CA VAL A 330 -24.46 -10.37 17.49
C VAL A 330 -25.50 -9.51 18.20
N GLU A 331 -25.75 -9.79 19.49
CA GLU A 331 -26.77 -9.12 20.30
C GLU A 331 -26.18 -8.63 21.62
N ALA A 332 -26.22 -7.31 21.84
CA ALA A 332 -25.85 -6.63 23.08
C ALA A 332 -24.42 -6.98 23.60
N LEU A 333 -23.48 -7.22 22.68
CA LEU A 333 -22.13 -7.66 23.03
C LEU A 333 -21.36 -6.58 23.78
N SER A 334 -20.74 -6.95 24.92
CA SER A 334 -19.95 -6.03 25.74
C SER A 334 -18.67 -6.69 26.21
N LYS A 335 -17.58 -5.91 26.28
CA LYS A 335 -16.28 -6.35 26.79
C LYS A 335 -15.53 -5.21 27.45
N ALA A 336 -15.00 -5.47 28.65
CA ALA A 336 -14.12 -4.59 29.39
C ALA A 336 -12.89 -5.36 29.91
N PHE A 337 -11.79 -4.67 30.09
CA PHE A 337 -10.63 -5.14 30.84
C PHE A 337 -10.44 -4.25 32.08
N PRO A 338 -9.68 -4.67 33.09
CA PRO A 338 -9.46 -3.85 34.28
C PRO A 338 -8.98 -2.43 33.90
N GLY A 339 -9.82 -1.44 34.17
CA GLY A 339 -9.54 -0.03 33.91
C GLY A 339 -10.00 0.51 32.54
N GLN A 340 -10.47 -0.34 31.61
CA GLN A 340 -10.89 0.13 30.27
C GLN A 340 -12.07 -0.67 29.74
N THR A 341 -13.18 0.01 29.42
CA THR A 341 -14.28 -0.57 28.64
C THR A 341 -13.94 -0.43 27.16
N LEU A 342 -13.89 -1.54 26.43
CA LEU A 342 -13.60 -1.53 25.00
C LEU A 342 -14.84 -1.18 24.19
N PHE A 343 -15.94 -1.89 24.46
CA PHE A 343 -17.22 -1.65 23.82
C PHE A 343 -18.38 -2.17 24.68
N SER A 344 -19.56 -1.59 24.51
CA SER A 344 -20.76 -1.93 25.26
C SER A 344 -21.99 -1.92 24.36
N ASP A 345 -22.87 -2.92 24.58
CA ASP A 345 -24.19 -3.05 23.94
C ASP A 345 -24.15 -3.03 22.39
N ILE A 346 -23.16 -3.71 21.81
CA ILE A 346 -22.99 -3.76 20.36
C ILE A 346 -23.88 -4.84 19.75
N SER A 347 -24.67 -4.47 18.73
CA SER A 347 -25.53 -5.38 18.00
C SER A 347 -25.39 -5.16 16.50
N PHE A 348 -25.15 -6.24 15.74
CA PHE A 348 -25.08 -6.21 14.27
C PHE A 348 -25.26 -7.60 13.68
N ASP A 349 -25.60 -7.61 12.38
CA ASP A 349 -25.78 -8.82 11.57
C ASP A 349 -24.82 -8.82 10.39
N ILE A 350 -24.32 -10.00 10.00
CA ILE A 350 -23.58 -10.21 8.77
C ILE A 350 -24.29 -11.26 7.93
N LYS A 351 -24.54 -10.93 6.68
CA LYS A 351 -25.22 -11.80 5.71
C LYS A 351 -24.23 -12.46 4.76
N ARG A 352 -24.66 -13.54 4.13
CA ARG A 352 -23.87 -14.28 3.16
C ARG A 352 -23.43 -13.39 2.00
N GLY A 353 -22.16 -13.47 1.64
CA GLY A 353 -21.55 -12.72 0.55
C GLY A 353 -21.15 -11.28 0.91
N GLU A 354 -21.41 -10.82 2.15
CA GLU A 354 -20.89 -9.54 2.59
C GLU A 354 -19.38 -9.63 2.87
N ARG A 355 -18.67 -8.58 2.46
CA ARG A 355 -17.25 -8.34 2.84
C ARG A 355 -17.22 -7.12 3.75
N VAL A 356 -17.10 -7.38 5.05
CA VAL A 356 -17.23 -6.38 6.10
C VAL A 356 -15.85 -6.01 6.63
N ALA A 357 -15.46 -4.75 6.50
CA ALA A 357 -14.26 -4.20 7.11
C ALA A 357 -14.58 -3.61 8.48
N LEU A 358 -13.94 -4.10 9.53
CA LEU A 358 -14.01 -3.53 10.88
C LEU A 358 -12.84 -2.57 11.09
N ILE A 359 -13.12 -1.29 11.21
CA ILE A 359 -12.13 -0.22 11.38
C ILE A 359 -12.30 0.48 12.74
N GLY A 360 -11.35 1.32 13.11
CA GLY A 360 -11.35 2.11 14.34
C GLY A 360 -9.93 2.31 14.86
N ASN A 361 -9.76 3.17 15.84
CA ASN A 361 -8.45 3.51 16.41
C ASN A 361 -7.81 2.31 17.12
N ASN A 362 -6.51 2.40 17.36
CA ASN A 362 -5.81 1.35 18.11
C ASN A 362 -6.32 1.27 19.56
N GLY A 363 -6.48 0.05 20.06
CA GLY A 363 -6.96 -0.18 21.43
C GLY A 363 -8.48 -0.12 21.60
N THR A 364 -9.28 0.12 20.56
CA THR A 364 -10.76 0.12 20.65
C THR A 364 -11.38 -1.27 20.82
N GLY A 365 -10.61 -2.35 20.63
CA GLY A 365 -11.10 -3.71 20.83
C GLY A 365 -11.45 -4.48 19.56
N LYS A 366 -11.01 -4.05 18.38
CA LYS A 366 -11.24 -4.74 17.08
C LYS A 366 -10.82 -6.22 17.11
N THR A 367 -9.55 -6.49 17.41
CA THR A 367 -9.01 -7.86 17.57
C THR A 367 -9.73 -8.65 18.67
N THR A 368 -10.10 -7.99 19.77
CA THR A 368 -10.85 -8.63 20.86
C THR A 368 -12.23 -9.08 20.37
N MET A 369 -12.92 -8.26 19.58
CA MET A 369 -14.20 -8.64 18.97
C MET A 369 -14.05 -9.85 18.05
N LEU A 370 -13.03 -9.89 17.18
CA LEU A 370 -12.75 -11.05 16.34
C LEU A 370 -12.46 -12.31 17.18
N LYS A 371 -11.67 -12.18 18.25
CA LYS A 371 -11.37 -13.30 19.17
C LYS A 371 -12.61 -13.80 19.91
N ILE A 372 -13.55 -12.93 20.28
CA ILE A 372 -14.83 -13.33 20.89
C ILE A 372 -15.66 -14.13 19.87
N ILE A 373 -15.81 -13.65 18.64
CA ILE A 373 -16.58 -14.33 17.58
C ILE A 373 -15.99 -15.71 17.26
N ASN A 374 -14.66 -15.85 17.38
CA ASN A 374 -13.96 -17.14 17.22
C ASN A 374 -14.02 -18.03 18.48
N GLY A 375 -14.64 -17.58 19.58
CA GLY A 375 -14.72 -18.32 20.82
C GLY A 375 -13.39 -18.46 21.60
N LEU A 376 -12.39 -17.62 21.28
CA LEU A 376 -11.08 -17.59 21.95
C LEU A 376 -11.11 -16.78 23.24
N ILE A 377 -12.02 -15.83 23.37
CA ILE A 377 -12.23 -14.97 24.53
C ILE A 377 -13.73 -14.94 24.83
N GLU A 378 -14.12 -15.01 26.10
CA GLU A 378 -15.51 -14.87 26.52
C GLU A 378 -15.92 -13.38 26.56
N ALA A 379 -17.15 -13.09 26.15
CA ALA A 379 -17.76 -11.79 26.34
C ALA A 379 -18.20 -11.60 27.79
N ASP A 380 -18.22 -10.34 28.25
CA ASP A 380 -18.70 -10.04 29.61
C ASP A 380 -20.24 -9.97 29.67
N ALA A 381 -20.87 -9.54 28.56
CA ALA A 381 -22.32 -9.53 28.37
C ALA A 381 -22.67 -9.69 26.88
N GLY A 382 -23.92 -10.05 26.61
CA GLY A 382 -24.42 -10.31 25.29
C GLY A 382 -24.12 -11.70 24.79
N LYS A 383 -24.48 -11.96 23.53
CA LYS A 383 -24.26 -13.25 22.87
C LYS A 383 -24.07 -13.06 21.39
N PHE A 384 -23.45 -14.04 20.74
CA PHE A 384 -23.46 -14.16 19.29
C PHE A 384 -23.94 -15.55 18.89
N SER A 385 -24.46 -15.65 17.68
CA SER A 385 -24.87 -16.93 17.10
C SER A 385 -24.44 -17.00 15.64
N LEU A 386 -23.96 -18.17 15.25
CA LEU A 386 -23.59 -18.46 13.86
C LEU A 386 -24.80 -19.07 13.15
N GLY A 387 -24.97 -18.70 11.90
CA GLY A 387 -25.99 -19.23 11.03
C GLY A 387 -25.79 -20.70 10.70
N SER A 388 -26.79 -21.28 10.00
CA SER A 388 -26.73 -22.70 9.61
C SER A 388 -25.59 -22.96 8.63
N LYS A 389 -24.85 -24.07 8.85
CA LYS A 389 -23.72 -24.54 8.04
C LYS A 389 -22.56 -23.53 7.92
N VAL A 390 -22.43 -22.60 8.83
CA VAL A 390 -21.29 -21.67 8.87
C VAL A 390 -20.06 -22.41 9.35
N GLN A 391 -18.97 -22.30 8.58
CA GLN A 391 -17.64 -22.81 8.91
C GLN A 391 -16.67 -21.64 8.90
N ILE A 392 -16.07 -21.33 10.05
CA ILE A 392 -15.14 -20.21 10.21
C ILE A 392 -13.74 -20.64 9.81
N GLY A 393 -13.08 -19.79 8.99
CA GLY A 393 -11.64 -19.80 8.78
C GLY A 393 -11.05 -18.53 9.42
N TYR A 394 -10.17 -18.71 10.42
CA TYR A 394 -9.58 -17.59 11.14
C TYR A 394 -8.10 -17.39 10.76
N TYR A 395 -7.75 -16.17 10.41
CA TYR A 395 -6.37 -15.71 10.22
C TYR A 395 -5.96 -14.81 11.37
N ASP A 396 -4.98 -15.24 12.15
CA ASP A 396 -4.43 -14.52 13.29
C ASP A 396 -3.15 -13.77 12.91
N GLN A 397 -3.01 -12.56 13.38
CA GLN A 397 -1.86 -11.70 13.14
C GLN A 397 -0.52 -12.33 13.60
N GLU A 398 -0.54 -13.13 14.67
CA GLU A 398 0.66 -13.75 15.25
C GLU A 398 1.05 -15.10 14.60
N HIS A 399 0.30 -15.58 13.60
CA HIS A 399 0.56 -16.81 12.86
C HIS A 399 0.76 -18.08 13.74
N HIS A 400 0.11 -18.16 14.89
CA HIS A 400 0.23 -19.28 15.82
C HIS A 400 -0.20 -20.64 15.24
N VAL A 401 -0.78 -20.65 14.06
CA VAL A 401 -1.32 -21.84 13.39
C VAL A 401 -0.25 -22.61 12.60
N LEU A 402 0.98 -22.09 12.46
CA LEU A 402 2.06 -22.70 11.69
C LEU A 402 3.03 -23.50 12.58
N HIS A 403 3.42 -24.68 12.12
CA HIS A 403 4.41 -25.54 12.78
C HIS A 403 5.81 -25.17 12.29
N MET A 404 6.63 -24.59 13.18
CA MET A 404 7.94 -24.02 12.83
C MET A 404 8.98 -25.03 12.37
N ASP A 405 8.80 -26.30 12.76
CA ASP A 405 9.67 -27.45 12.46
C ASP A 405 9.39 -28.13 11.11
N LYS A 406 8.31 -27.73 10.42
CA LYS A 406 7.93 -28.28 9.11
C LYS A 406 8.42 -27.41 7.96
N THR A 407 8.53 -28.02 6.79
CA THR A 407 8.67 -27.27 5.54
C THR A 407 7.32 -26.69 5.10
N ILE A 408 7.34 -25.66 4.23
CA ILE A 408 6.12 -25.07 3.68
C ILE A 408 5.24 -26.13 3.03
N PHE A 409 5.84 -27.01 2.23
CA PHE A 409 5.13 -28.12 1.56
C PHE A 409 4.49 -29.08 2.57
N GLN A 410 5.24 -29.50 3.59
CA GLN A 410 4.75 -30.40 4.63
C GLN A 410 3.59 -29.81 5.43
N GLU A 411 3.68 -28.52 5.77
CA GLU A 411 2.62 -27.81 6.49
C GLU A 411 1.29 -27.86 5.76
N ILE A 412 1.31 -27.64 4.44
CA ILE A 412 0.08 -27.70 3.61
C ILE A 412 -0.37 -29.15 3.39
N SER A 413 0.56 -30.04 3.03
CA SER A 413 0.25 -31.46 2.74
C SER A 413 -0.34 -32.20 3.95
N ASP A 414 0.20 -31.96 5.17
CA ASP A 414 -0.30 -32.59 6.38
C ASP A 414 -1.67 -32.04 6.80
N THR A 415 -1.92 -30.76 6.52
CA THR A 415 -3.22 -30.13 6.81
C THR A 415 -4.30 -30.56 5.83
N TYR A 416 -3.95 -30.75 4.55
CA TYR A 416 -4.87 -31.09 3.46
C TYR A 416 -4.42 -32.34 2.69
N PRO A 417 -4.53 -33.54 3.29
CA PRO A 417 -4.01 -34.77 2.69
C PRO A 417 -4.73 -35.20 1.40
N THR A 418 -5.86 -34.59 1.09
CA THR A 418 -6.64 -34.86 -0.13
C THR A 418 -6.11 -34.14 -1.37
N LEU A 419 -5.23 -33.14 -1.20
CA LEU A 419 -4.65 -32.38 -2.30
C LEU A 419 -3.48 -33.13 -2.92
N THR A 420 -3.39 -33.03 -4.24
CA THR A 420 -2.23 -33.54 -4.97
C THR A 420 -1.02 -32.62 -4.82
N GLU A 421 0.20 -33.15 -4.97
CA GLU A 421 1.42 -32.35 -4.97
C GLU A 421 1.37 -31.20 -5.98
N THR A 422 0.74 -31.41 -7.13
CA THR A 422 0.61 -30.38 -8.17
C THR A 422 -0.29 -29.24 -7.71
N GLU A 423 -1.41 -29.52 -7.04
CA GLU A 423 -2.32 -28.52 -6.50
C GLU A 423 -1.65 -27.71 -5.40
N ILE A 424 -0.91 -28.37 -4.48
CA ILE A 424 -0.15 -27.70 -3.42
C ILE A 424 0.91 -26.77 -4.01
N ARG A 425 1.71 -27.27 -4.98
CA ARG A 425 2.75 -26.45 -5.64
C ARG A 425 2.15 -25.28 -6.41
N ASN A 426 1.04 -25.47 -7.09
CA ASN A 426 0.34 -24.42 -7.82
C ASN A 426 -0.19 -23.34 -6.87
N MET A 427 -0.78 -23.74 -5.75
CA MET A 427 -1.23 -22.80 -4.73
C MET A 427 -0.06 -22.02 -4.13
N LEU A 428 1.03 -22.71 -3.76
CA LEU A 428 2.22 -22.05 -3.21
C LEU A 428 2.88 -21.12 -4.23
N ALA A 429 2.89 -21.49 -5.52
CA ALA A 429 3.39 -20.63 -6.60
C ALA A 429 2.56 -19.35 -6.74
N ALA A 430 1.22 -19.41 -6.55
CA ALA A 430 0.36 -18.24 -6.52
C ALA A 430 0.71 -17.27 -5.39
N PHE A 431 1.23 -17.78 -4.26
CA PHE A 431 1.76 -17.00 -3.16
C PHE A 431 3.28 -16.73 -3.27
N LEU A 432 3.84 -16.83 -4.47
CA LEU A 432 5.24 -16.53 -4.80
C LEU A 432 6.27 -17.51 -4.19
N PHE A 433 5.88 -18.72 -3.83
CA PHE A 433 6.80 -19.80 -3.47
C PHE A 433 7.00 -20.72 -4.66
N THR A 434 8.15 -20.63 -5.33
CA THR A 434 8.44 -21.36 -6.56
C THR A 434 9.68 -22.26 -6.43
N GLY A 435 9.76 -23.31 -7.23
CA GLY A 435 10.92 -24.21 -7.26
C GLY A 435 11.20 -24.84 -5.90
N ASP A 436 12.42 -24.65 -5.39
CA ASP A 436 12.89 -25.23 -4.13
C ASP A 436 12.44 -24.44 -2.89
N ASP A 437 11.88 -23.24 -3.07
CA ASP A 437 11.39 -22.42 -1.95
C ASP A 437 10.32 -23.14 -1.12
N VAL A 438 9.53 -24.03 -1.74
CA VAL A 438 8.48 -24.81 -1.07
C VAL A 438 9.01 -25.78 -0.01
N PHE A 439 10.29 -26.11 -0.06
CA PHE A 439 10.96 -27.01 0.89
C PHE A 439 11.71 -26.28 2.01
N LYS A 440 11.66 -24.94 2.05
CA LYS A 440 12.21 -24.17 3.16
C LYS A 440 11.44 -24.47 4.45
N GLU A 441 12.16 -24.54 5.56
CA GLU A 441 11.54 -24.63 6.88
C GLU A 441 10.83 -23.33 7.23
N ILE A 442 9.65 -23.42 7.88
CA ILE A 442 8.85 -22.27 8.32
C ILE A 442 9.64 -21.42 9.32
N SER A 443 10.50 -22.04 10.13
CA SER A 443 11.41 -21.33 11.06
C SER A 443 12.34 -20.35 10.35
N ALA A 444 12.79 -20.67 9.14
CA ALA A 444 13.73 -19.87 8.34
C ALA A 444 13.04 -18.72 7.56
N LEU A 445 11.71 -18.66 7.56
CA LEU A 445 10.95 -17.67 6.82
C LEU A 445 10.89 -16.32 7.55
N SER A 446 10.88 -15.24 6.78
CA SER A 446 10.53 -13.89 7.27
C SER A 446 9.06 -13.82 7.72
N GLY A 447 8.70 -12.80 8.52
CA GLY A 447 7.32 -12.58 8.94
C GLY A 447 6.34 -12.49 7.77
N GLY A 448 6.68 -11.78 6.71
CA GLY A 448 5.85 -11.69 5.51
C GLY A 448 5.72 -13.00 4.73
N GLU A 449 6.77 -13.83 4.69
CA GLU A 449 6.70 -15.16 4.08
C GLU A 449 5.81 -16.10 4.90
N ARG A 450 5.91 -16.08 6.24
CA ARG A 450 5.00 -16.83 7.12
C ARG A 450 3.54 -16.39 6.92
N GLY A 451 3.29 -15.07 6.81
CA GLY A 451 1.96 -14.53 6.50
C GLY A 451 1.40 -15.11 5.20
N ARG A 452 2.20 -15.17 4.13
CA ARG A 452 1.80 -15.77 2.85
C ARG A 452 1.48 -17.27 2.97
N VAL A 453 2.28 -18.03 3.72
CA VAL A 453 2.00 -19.47 3.98
C VAL A 453 0.70 -19.64 4.75
N SER A 454 0.48 -18.83 5.78
CA SER A 454 -0.76 -18.85 6.58
C SER A 454 -1.98 -18.48 5.74
N LEU A 455 -1.86 -17.49 4.85
CA LEU A 455 -2.91 -17.14 3.90
C LEU A 455 -3.16 -18.27 2.90
N ALA A 456 -2.12 -18.87 2.33
CA ALA A 456 -2.26 -20.03 1.42
C ALA A 456 -2.98 -21.19 2.12
N LYS A 457 -2.64 -21.47 3.39
CA LYS A 457 -3.32 -22.48 4.22
C LYS A 457 -4.79 -22.13 4.43
N LEU A 458 -5.10 -20.87 4.77
CA LEU A 458 -6.48 -20.42 4.93
C LEU A 458 -7.29 -20.52 3.63
N MET A 459 -6.67 -20.16 2.48
CA MET A 459 -7.32 -20.22 1.18
C MET A 459 -7.66 -21.65 0.73
N LEU A 460 -6.92 -22.64 1.20
CA LEU A 460 -7.21 -24.05 1.00
C LEU A 460 -8.27 -24.58 1.97
N SER A 461 -8.61 -23.81 3.01
CA SER A 461 -9.68 -24.19 3.93
C SER A 461 -11.03 -24.09 3.19
N GLU A 462 -11.88 -25.07 3.43
CA GLU A 462 -13.24 -25.11 2.84
C GLU A 462 -14.22 -24.16 3.56
N ALA A 463 -13.67 -23.21 4.34
CA ALA A 463 -14.46 -22.26 5.13
C ALA A 463 -15.34 -21.39 4.23
N ASN A 464 -16.55 -21.06 4.71
CA ASN A 464 -17.48 -20.17 4.03
C ASN A 464 -17.66 -18.82 4.74
N PHE A 465 -17.01 -18.67 5.91
CA PHE A 465 -16.91 -17.41 6.63
C PHE A 465 -15.46 -17.18 7.05
N LEU A 466 -14.79 -16.23 6.42
CA LEU A 466 -13.40 -15.87 6.73
C LEU A 466 -13.37 -14.72 7.72
N ILE A 467 -12.57 -14.87 8.77
CA ILE A 467 -12.28 -13.82 9.75
C ILE A 467 -10.78 -13.53 9.69
N LEU A 468 -10.40 -12.30 9.30
CA LEU A 468 -9.02 -11.93 9.05
C LEU A 468 -8.61 -10.75 9.98
N ASP A 469 -7.56 -10.94 10.78
CA ASP A 469 -7.01 -9.90 11.64
C ASP A 469 -5.72 -9.34 11.04
N GLU A 470 -5.77 -8.12 10.51
CA GLU A 470 -4.68 -7.40 9.82
C GLU A 470 -3.95 -8.26 8.75
N PRO A 471 -4.67 -8.81 7.75
CA PRO A 471 -4.08 -9.74 6.78
C PRO A 471 -3.08 -9.08 5.81
N THR A 472 -3.07 -7.77 5.74
CA THR A 472 -2.17 -6.98 4.87
C THR A 472 -0.84 -6.63 5.51
N ASN A 473 -0.69 -6.84 6.85
CA ASN A 473 0.54 -6.53 7.56
C ASN A 473 1.71 -7.38 7.07
N HIS A 474 2.86 -6.75 6.89
CA HIS A 474 4.09 -7.37 6.41
C HIS A 474 4.05 -7.93 4.98
N LEU A 475 2.92 -7.80 4.26
CA LEU A 475 2.83 -8.16 2.86
C LEU A 475 3.41 -7.05 1.97
N ASP A 476 4.14 -7.43 0.94
CA ASP A 476 4.51 -6.51 -0.12
C ASP A 476 3.32 -6.21 -1.05
N ILE A 477 3.44 -5.18 -1.86
CA ILE A 477 2.37 -4.72 -2.76
C ILE A 477 1.85 -5.86 -3.65
N ALA A 478 2.75 -6.71 -4.18
CA ALA A 478 2.36 -7.82 -5.03
C ALA A 478 1.53 -8.88 -4.29
N SER A 479 1.91 -9.20 -3.05
CA SER A 479 1.16 -10.13 -2.20
C SER A 479 -0.19 -9.57 -1.77
N LYS A 480 -0.28 -8.25 -1.53
CA LYS A 480 -1.56 -7.56 -1.26
C LYS A 480 -2.51 -7.65 -2.44
N GLU A 481 -2.02 -7.42 -3.67
CA GLU A 481 -2.83 -7.54 -4.90
C GLU A 481 -3.41 -8.94 -5.07
N ILE A 482 -2.62 -10.00 -4.80
CA ILE A 482 -3.08 -11.38 -4.86
C ILE A 482 -4.20 -11.63 -3.84
N LEU A 483 -4.05 -11.13 -2.62
CA LEU A 483 -5.07 -11.24 -1.57
C LEU A 483 -6.35 -10.49 -1.94
N GLU A 484 -6.23 -9.28 -2.49
CA GLU A 484 -7.35 -8.47 -2.98
C GLU A 484 -8.16 -9.21 -4.05
N GLU A 485 -7.49 -9.70 -5.09
CA GLU A 485 -8.12 -10.48 -6.17
C GLU A 485 -8.82 -11.72 -5.63
N ALA A 486 -8.17 -12.44 -4.70
CA ALA A 486 -8.71 -13.63 -4.08
C ALA A 486 -9.99 -13.32 -3.27
N LEU A 487 -9.99 -12.25 -2.44
CA LEU A 487 -11.15 -11.86 -1.65
C LEU A 487 -12.29 -11.27 -2.48
N VAL A 488 -11.97 -10.56 -3.55
CA VAL A 488 -12.99 -10.03 -4.49
C VAL A 488 -13.69 -11.17 -5.23
N SER A 489 -12.96 -12.22 -5.61
CA SER A 489 -13.51 -13.41 -6.29
C SER A 489 -14.20 -14.40 -5.33
N TYR A 490 -13.95 -14.29 -4.02
CA TYR A 490 -14.52 -15.19 -3.03
C TYR A 490 -16.03 -15.03 -2.90
N THR A 491 -16.75 -16.13 -3.03
CA THR A 491 -18.23 -16.15 -2.98
C THR A 491 -18.81 -16.34 -1.58
N GLY A 492 -17.96 -16.59 -0.57
CA GLY A 492 -18.33 -16.66 0.84
C GLY A 492 -18.42 -15.29 1.51
N THR A 493 -18.45 -15.29 2.83
CA THR A 493 -18.56 -14.09 3.66
C THR A 493 -17.20 -13.77 4.30
N VAL A 494 -16.85 -12.51 4.41
CA VAL A 494 -15.58 -12.07 5.00
C VAL A 494 -15.83 -10.98 6.04
N LEU A 495 -15.23 -11.15 7.21
CA LEU A 495 -15.10 -10.10 8.24
C LEU A 495 -13.61 -9.89 8.49
N TYR A 496 -13.13 -8.66 8.33
CA TYR A 496 -11.71 -8.40 8.52
C TYR A 496 -11.43 -7.07 9.21
N VAL A 497 -10.31 -7.03 9.92
CA VAL A 497 -9.70 -5.80 10.43
C VAL A 497 -8.54 -5.43 9.53
N SER A 498 -8.46 -4.20 9.07
CA SER A 498 -7.29 -3.69 8.36
C SER A 498 -7.15 -2.17 8.52
N HIS A 499 -5.92 -1.70 8.49
CA HIS A 499 -5.57 -0.28 8.40
C HIS A 499 -5.17 0.13 6.97
N ASP A 500 -5.12 -0.82 6.04
CA ASP A 500 -4.82 -0.57 4.63
C ASP A 500 -6.05 -0.03 3.91
N ARG A 501 -6.07 1.28 3.70
CA ARG A 501 -7.19 2.01 3.08
C ARG A 501 -7.45 1.58 1.64
N TYR A 502 -6.38 1.27 0.89
CA TYR A 502 -6.50 0.80 -0.49
C TYR A 502 -7.14 -0.58 -0.53
N PHE A 503 -6.68 -1.49 0.34
CA PHE A 503 -7.25 -2.82 0.48
C PHE A 503 -8.74 -2.78 0.86
N ILE A 504 -9.11 -1.92 1.83
CA ILE A 504 -10.51 -1.74 2.24
C ILE A 504 -11.34 -1.24 1.06
N ASN A 505 -10.85 -0.22 0.33
CA ASN A 505 -11.56 0.37 -0.80
C ASN A 505 -11.82 -0.63 -1.94
N GLN A 506 -10.89 -1.56 -2.18
CA GLN A 506 -11.03 -2.59 -3.22
C GLN A 506 -11.90 -3.78 -2.80
N THR A 507 -11.94 -4.13 -1.52
CA THR A 507 -12.54 -5.39 -1.08
C THR A 507 -13.84 -5.22 -0.30
N ALA A 508 -14.02 -4.13 0.46
CA ALA A 508 -15.18 -3.95 1.32
C ALA A 508 -16.47 -3.69 0.53
N THR A 509 -17.55 -4.32 0.96
CA THR A 509 -18.92 -3.97 0.56
C THR A 509 -19.63 -3.18 1.65
N ARG A 510 -19.12 -3.26 2.88
CA ARG A 510 -19.63 -2.59 4.06
C ARG A 510 -18.50 -2.33 5.04
N ILE A 511 -18.51 -1.18 5.69
CA ILE A 511 -17.57 -0.79 6.73
C ILE A 511 -18.31 -0.68 8.07
N MET A 512 -17.71 -1.22 9.12
CA MET A 512 -18.13 -1.03 10.50
C MET A 512 -17.03 -0.30 11.26
N GLU A 513 -17.31 0.89 11.78
CA GLU A 513 -16.37 1.65 12.58
C GLU A 513 -16.66 1.45 14.08
N LEU A 514 -15.67 0.96 14.81
CA LEU A 514 -15.72 0.85 16.28
C LEU A 514 -15.15 2.14 16.86
N THR A 515 -16.04 3.03 17.31
CA THR A 515 -15.71 4.33 17.88
C THR A 515 -16.62 4.64 19.08
N ASN A 516 -16.10 5.35 20.07
CA ASN A 516 -16.86 5.71 21.29
C ASN A 516 -17.61 4.53 21.92
N GLN A 517 -16.99 3.34 21.95
CA GLN A 517 -17.55 2.09 22.48
C GLN A 517 -18.80 1.56 21.73
N ALA A 518 -19.13 2.13 20.57
CA ALA A 518 -20.25 1.76 19.71
C ALA A 518 -19.79 1.38 18.31
N VAL A 519 -20.62 0.68 17.53
CA VAL A 519 -20.37 0.35 16.13
C VAL A 519 -21.26 1.19 15.23
N VAL A 520 -20.64 1.93 14.31
CA VAL A 520 -21.32 2.67 13.25
C VAL A 520 -21.17 1.93 11.94
N ASN A 521 -22.27 1.77 11.20
CA ASN A 521 -22.31 1.04 9.94
C ASN A 521 -22.35 1.97 8.73
N TYR A 522 -21.50 1.69 7.74
CA TYR A 522 -21.44 2.40 6.47
C TYR A 522 -21.59 1.38 5.33
N ILE A 523 -22.64 1.50 4.52
CA ILE A 523 -22.91 0.58 3.41
C ILE A 523 -22.22 1.13 2.17
N GLY A 524 -21.01 0.65 1.89
CA GLY A 524 -20.17 1.11 0.79
C GLY A 524 -18.69 0.84 1.03
N ASP A 525 -17.87 1.46 0.18
CA ASP A 525 -16.41 1.41 0.20
C ASP A 525 -15.81 2.47 1.14
N TYR A 526 -14.47 2.58 1.12
CA TYR A 526 -13.75 3.53 1.97
C TYR A 526 -14.00 5.00 1.58
N ASP A 527 -14.23 5.28 0.31
CA ASP A 527 -14.54 6.64 -0.16
C ASP A 527 -15.91 7.09 0.37
N TYR A 528 -16.90 6.19 0.35
CA TYR A 528 -18.22 6.46 0.96
C TYR A 528 -18.12 6.67 2.48
N TYR A 529 -17.30 5.88 3.17
CA TYR A 529 -17.04 6.07 4.60
C TYR A 529 -16.49 7.48 4.89
N LEU A 530 -15.50 7.94 4.13
CA LEU A 530 -14.93 9.29 4.32
C LEU A 530 -15.97 10.39 4.10
N GLU A 531 -16.86 10.22 3.14
CA GLU A 531 -17.92 11.21 2.86
C GLU A 531 -18.95 11.31 4.00
N LYS A 532 -19.26 10.18 4.64
CA LYS A 532 -20.35 10.06 5.63
C LYS A 532 -19.90 9.98 7.08
N LYS A 533 -18.61 9.91 7.34
CA LYS A 533 -18.04 9.72 8.68
C LYS A 533 -18.58 10.75 9.69
N GLU A 534 -18.46 12.04 9.40
CA GLU A 534 -18.86 13.09 10.33
C GLU A 534 -20.38 13.06 10.65
N GLU A 535 -21.19 12.83 9.63
CA GLU A 535 -22.65 12.80 9.74
C GLU A 535 -23.12 11.61 10.58
N LEU A 536 -22.68 10.40 10.26
CA LEU A 536 -23.13 9.17 10.89
C LEU A 536 -22.52 8.95 12.27
N THR A 537 -21.24 9.29 12.48
CA THR A 537 -20.61 9.19 13.79
C THR A 537 -21.27 10.13 14.80
N SER A 538 -21.59 11.36 14.42
CA SER A 538 -22.31 12.30 15.31
C SER A 538 -23.71 11.80 15.70
N THR A 539 -24.36 11.04 14.84
CA THR A 539 -25.72 10.54 15.03
C THR A 539 -25.74 9.27 15.89
N TYR A 540 -24.86 8.29 15.59
CA TYR A 540 -24.93 6.94 16.15
C TYR A 540 -23.90 6.66 17.26
N ALA A 541 -22.85 7.47 17.35
CA ALA A 541 -21.81 7.35 18.38
C ALA A 541 -21.42 8.73 18.93
N PRO A 542 -22.34 9.52 19.50
CA PRO A 542 -22.02 10.83 20.07
C PRO A 542 -21.01 10.64 21.20
N GLY A 543 -19.83 11.28 21.09
CA GLY A 543 -18.85 11.29 22.16
C GLY A 543 -19.41 11.93 23.43
N SER A 544 -18.99 11.46 24.60
CA SER A 544 -19.30 12.12 25.86
C SER A 544 -18.73 13.54 25.83
N THR A 545 -19.61 14.51 25.73
CA THR A 545 -19.29 15.94 25.64
C THR A 545 -18.50 16.41 26.83
N SER A 546 -17.31 16.93 26.61
CA SER A 546 -16.70 17.95 27.46
C SER A 546 -17.50 19.26 27.32
N PRO A 547 -17.63 20.09 28.38
CA PRO A 547 -18.55 21.20 28.40
C PRO A 547 -18.20 22.29 27.37
N GLU A 548 -19.25 22.82 26.80
CA GLU A 548 -19.30 23.90 25.81
C GLU A 548 -18.30 25.04 26.06
N ALA A 549 -17.43 25.25 25.06
CA ALA A 549 -16.87 26.58 24.81
C ALA A 549 -17.81 27.34 23.87
N PRO A 550 -17.99 28.66 24.03
CA PRO A 550 -19.03 29.42 23.33
C PRO A 550 -18.78 29.43 21.82
N ALA A 551 -19.87 29.28 21.09
CA ALA A 551 -19.90 29.29 19.63
C ALA A 551 -19.37 30.63 19.11
N GLU A 552 -18.17 30.65 18.55
CA GLU A 552 -17.76 31.66 17.58
C GLU A 552 -18.33 31.28 16.22
N GLU A 553 -19.13 32.15 15.66
CA GLU A 553 -19.62 32.10 14.27
C GLU A 553 -18.41 31.98 13.33
N LYS A 554 -18.10 30.77 12.89
CA LYS A 554 -17.11 30.55 11.83
C LYS A 554 -17.72 30.94 10.50
N SER A 555 -17.21 32.04 9.93
CA SER A 555 -17.37 32.41 8.53
C SER A 555 -17.22 31.17 7.64
N VAL A 556 -18.16 30.99 6.72
CA VAL A 556 -18.16 29.96 5.68
C VAL A 556 -16.82 30.05 4.95
N SER A 557 -15.92 29.12 5.20
CA SER A 557 -14.58 29.15 4.64
C SER A 557 -14.63 28.92 3.13
N GLU A 558 -13.86 29.72 2.40
CA GLU A 558 -13.65 29.60 0.95
C GLU A 558 -13.30 28.16 0.49
N ASN A 559 -12.79 27.33 1.40
CA ASN A 559 -12.52 25.90 1.17
C ASN A 559 -13.77 25.04 0.90
N LYS A 560 -14.95 25.38 1.45
CA LYS A 560 -16.19 24.65 1.15
C LYS A 560 -16.70 24.93 -0.27
N LEU A 561 -16.50 26.14 -0.76
CA LEU A 561 -16.87 26.51 -2.14
C LEU A 561 -15.90 25.88 -3.17
N SER A 562 -14.62 25.82 -2.88
CA SER A 562 -13.62 25.17 -3.75
C SER A 562 -13.82 23.65 -3.79
N TRP A 563 -14.27 23.05 -2.68
CA TRP A 563 -14.53 21.60 -2.61
C TRP A 563 -15.81 21.19 -3.34
N GLN A 564 -16.88 22.01 -3.27
CA GLN A 564 -18.09 21.81 -4.08
C GLN A 564 -17.81 21.97 -5.58
N GLN A 565 -17.00 22.93 -5.96
CA GLN A 565 -16.55 23.11 -7.35
C GLN A 565 -15.71 21.92 -7.85
N MET A 566 -14.77 21.41 -7.04
CA MET A 566 -14.01 20.20 -7.37
C MET A 566 -14.90 18.94 -7.48
N LYS A 567 -15.94 18.82 -6.63
CA LYS A 567 -16.88 17.71 -6.68
C LYS A 567 -17.76 17.75 -7.95
N GLU A 568 -18.20 18.94 -8.35
CA GLU A 568 -18.93 19.12 -9.63
C GLU A 568 -18.02 18.86 -10.84
N GLU A 569 -16.78 19.27 -10.80
CA GLU A 569 -15.80 18.96 -11.86
C GLU A 569 -15.49 17.45 -11.93
N GLN A 570 -15.30 16.78 -10.80
CA GLN A 570 -15.11 15.33 -10.77
C GLN A 570 -16.36 14.57 -11.26
N ALA A 571 -17.56 15.00 -10.86
CA ALA A 571 -18.79 14.39 -11.35
C ALA A 571 -18.97 14.60 -12.86
N LYS A 572 -18.64 15.78 -13.38
CA LYS A 572 -18.61 16.06 -14.82
C LYS A 572 -17.55 15.22 -15.54
N LYS A 573 -16.37 15.06 -14.94
CA LYS A 573 -15.28 14.24 -15.49
C LYS A 573 -15.66 12.76 -15.56
N ARG A 574 -16.22 12.20 -14.48
CA ARG A 574 -16.73 10.80 -14.47
C ARG A 574 -17.85 10.56 -15.50
N LYS A 575 -18.74 11.55 -15.67
CA LYS A 575 -19.80 11.47 -16.67
C LYS A 575 -19.25 11.51 -18.09
N ARG A 576 -18.27 12.37 -18.33
CA ARG A 576 -17.54 12.48 -19.61
C ARG A 576 -16.75 11.19 -19.92
N GLU A 577 -16.03 10.62 -18.93
CA GLU A 577 -15.32 9.34 -19.07
C GLU A 577 -16.27 8.15 -19.35
N ALA A 578 -17.44 8.13 -18.72
CA ALA A 578 -18.45 7.09 -18.95
C ALA A 578 -19.09 7.21 -20.36
N GLU A 579 -19.29 8.43 -20.85
CA GLU A 579 -19.76 8.69 -22.22
C GLU A 579 -18.68 8.36 -23.25
N LEU A 580 -17.42 8.73 -23.01
CA LEU A 580 -16.28 8.37 -23.85
C LEU A 580 -16.16 6.86 -24.01
N LYS A 581 -16.23 6.11 -22.92
CA LYS A 581 -16.15 4.63 -22.93
C LYS A 581 -17.29 3.98 -23.71
N LYS A 582 -18.49 4.60 -23.72
CA LYS A 582 -19.62 4.10 -24.53
C LYS A 582 -19.41 4.37 -26.02
N VAL A 583 -18.86 5.53 -26.36
CA VAL A 583 -18.52 5.89 -27.75
C VAL A 583 -17.42 4.98 -28.28
N GLU A 584 -16.36 4.75 -27.52
CA GLU A 584 -15.27 3.83 -27.87
C GLU A 584 -15.75 2.40 -28.12
N ALA A 585 -16.60 1.86 -27.22
CA ALA A 585 -17.18 0.51 -27.39
C ALA A 585 -18.04 0.41 -28.66
N ARG A 586 -18.77 1.47 -29.01
CA ARG A 586 -19.58 1.49 -30.23
C ARG A 586 -18.75 1.61 -31.50
N ILE A 587 -17.66 2.37 -31.46
CA ILE A 587 -16.69 2.45 -32.56
C ILE A 587 -16.08 1.06 -32.82
N GLU A 588 -15.60 0.37 -31.78
CA GLU A 588 -15.01 -0.97 -31.89
C GLU A 588 -15.99 -2.01 -32.48
N GLU A 589 -17.28 -1.93 -32.09
CA GLU A 589 -18.32 -2.80 -32.63
C GLU A 589 -18.53 -2.54 -34.14
N LEU A 590 -18.58 -1.28 -34.56
CA LEU A 590 -18.79 -0.89 -35.96
C LEU A 590 -17.57 -1.17 -36.83
N GLU A 591 -16.34 -0.96 -36.35
CA GLU A 591 -15.12 -1.33 -37.05
C GLU A 591 -15.01 -2.84 -37.26
N THR A 592 -15.38 -3.63 -36.25
CA THR A 592 -15.43 -5.09 -36.36
C THR A 592 -16.42 -5.51 -37.43
N ARG A 593 -17.61 -4.87 -37.45
CA ARG A 593 -18.65 -5.16 -38.44
C ARG A 593 -18.27 -4.74 -39.84
N ASP A 594 -17.60 -3.60 -40.01
CA ASP A 594 -17.05 -3.15 -41.30
C ASP A 594 -16.04 -4.15 -41.87
N SER A 595 -15.14 -4.66 -41.04
CA SER A 595 -14.17 -5.71 -41.39
C SER A 595 -14.84 -7.03 -41.81
N GLU A 596 -15.90 -7.45 -41.09
CA GLU A 596 -16.70 -8.65 -41.44
C GLU A 596 -17.38 -8.49 -42.81
N ILE A 597 -17.90 -7.30 -43.13
CA ILE A 597 -18.52 -6.99 -44.42
C ILE A 597 -17.48 -7.08 -45.50
N ASP A 598 -16.27 -6.53 -45.33
CA ASP A 598 -15.19 -6.61 -46.30
C ASP A 598 -14.76 -8.07 -46.55
N GLU A 599 -14.61 -8.87 -45.53
CA GLU A 599 -14.32 -10.32 -45.68
C GLU A 599 -15.44 -11.06 -46.42
N THR A 600 -16.71 -10.73 -46.13
CA THR A 600 -17.87 -11.35 -46.74
C THR A 600 -17.99 -10.97 -48.21
N MET A 601 -17.70 -9.73 -48.57
CA MET A 601 -17.72 -9.23 -49.98
C MET A 601 -16.68 -9.87 -50.89
N VAL A 602 -15.59 -10.41 -50.31
CA VAL A 602 -14.53 -11.11 -51.07
C VAL A 602 -14.89 -12.56 -51.40
N LEU A 603 -15.92 -13.14 -50.72
CA LEU A 603 -16.33 -14.53 -50.96
C LEU A 603 -16.91 -14.71 -52.39
N PRO A 604 -16.51 -15.78 -53.12
CA PRO A 604 -16.92 -16.00 -54.52
C PRO A 604 -18.43 -16.09 -54.72
N ASP A 605 -19.14 -16.61 -53.73
CA ASP A 605 -20.59 -16.81 -53.74
C ASP A 605 -21.35 -15.47 -53.60
N VAL A 606 -20.78 -14.50 -52.88
CA VAL A 606 -21.37 -13.16 -52.64
C VAL A 606 -21.02 -12.21 -53.78
N CYS A 607 -19.78 -12.26 -54.32
CA CYS A 607 -19.37 -11.44 -55.49
C CYS A 607 -20.21 -11.67 -56.72
N THR A 608 -20.83 -12.85 -56.92
CA THR A 608 -21.69 -13.17 -58.06
C THR A 608 -23.17 -12.77 -57.83
N ASN A 609 -23.55 -12.44 -56.61
CA ASN A 609 -24.90 -12.06 -56.25
C ASN A 609 -25.04 -10.53 -56.10
N VAL A 610 -25.45 -9.86 -57.20
CA VAL A 610 -25.60 -8.38 -57.28
C VAL A 610 -26.52 -7.82 -56.18
N ALA A 611 -27.56 -8.57 -55.75
CA ALA A 611 -28.49 -8.11 -54.73
C ALA A 611 -27.85 -8.06 -53.33
N GLU A 612 -27.07 -9.10 -52.96
CA GLU A 612 -26.34 -9.16 -51.68
C GLU A 612 -25.17 -8.15 -51.65
N CYS A 613 -24.40 -8.03 -52.70
CA CYS A 613 -23.39 -6.99 -52.80
C CYS A 613 -23.93 -5.58 -52.64
N THR A 614 -25.10 -5.30 -53.22
CA THR A 614 -25.75 -3.98 -53.09
C THR A 614 -26.23 -3.74 -51.65
N LYS A 615 -26.72 -4.78 -50.96
CA LYS A 615 -27.15 -4.68 -49.57
C LYS A 615 -25.97 -4.44 -48.64
N LEU A 616 -24.87 -5.20 -48.77
CA LEU A 616 -23.66 -5.04 -47.97
C LEU A 616 -23.00 -3.70 -48.22
N SER A 617 -22.98 -3.20 -49.48
CA SER A 617 -22.44 -1.87 -49.80
C SER A 617 -23.25 -0.74 -49.15
N ARG A 618 -24.58 -0.89 -49.02
CA ARG A 618 -25.42 0.09 -48.30
C ARG A 618 -25.21 0.04 -46.82
N GLU A 619 -25.06 -1.17 -46.24
CA GLU A 619 -24.72 -1.35 -44.82
C GLU A 619 -23.37 -0.72 -44.52
N LYS A 620 -22.35 -0.94 -45.35
CA LYS A 620 -21.03 -0.33 -45.21
C LYS A 620 -21.07 1.19 -45.28
N ALA A 621 -21.85 1.77 -46.20
CA ALA A 621 -22.03 3.22 -46.31
C ALA A 621 -22.67 3.81 -45.05
N ALA A 622 -23.67 3.13 -44.47
CA ALA A 622 -24.31 3.57 -43.22
C ALA A 622 -23.37 3.46 -42.01
N ILE A 623 -22.54 2.40 -41.94
CA ILE A 623 -21.53 2.24 -40.90
C ILE A 623 -20.48 3.36 -40.99
N ALA A 624 -20.04 3.70 -42.19
CA ALA A 624 -19.06 4.79 -42.42
C ALA A 624 -19.61 6.15 -41.93
N GLU A 625 -20.89 6.44 -42.20
CA GLU A 625 -21.53 7.67 -41.74
C GLU A 625 -21.70 7.70 -40.21
N GLU A 626 -22.09 6.57 -39.59
CA GLU A 626 -22.21 6.45 -38.12
C GLU A 626 -20.81 6.54 -37.44
N LEU A 627 -19.75 5.98 -38.04
CA LEU A 627 -18.38 6.10 -37.55
C LEU A 627 -17.88 7.54 -37.59
N GLU A 628 -18.16 8.30 -38.65
CA GLU A 628 -17.77 9.69 -38.75
C GLU A 628 -18.40 10.55 -37.64
N GLU A 629 -19.70 10.37 -37.37
CA GLU A 629 -20.39 11.05 -36.26
C GLU A 629 -19.84 10.64 -34.87
N LEU A 630 -19.47 9.37 -34.71
CA LEU A 630 -18.92 8.88 -33.45
C LEU A 630 -17.48 9.36 -33.21
N TYR A 631 -16.66 9.49 -34.26
CA TYR A 631 -15.32 10.08 -34.17
C TYR A 631 -15.36 11.57 -33.84
N GLU A 632 -16.31 12.34 -34.42
CA GLU A 632 -16.52 13.73 -34.00
C GLU A 632 -16.90 13.85 -32.52
N LYS A 633 -17.81 13.00 -32.05
CA LYS A 633 -18.17 12.94 -30.62
C LYS A 633 -17.02 12.49 -29.74
N TRP A 634 -16.20 11.58 -30.21
CA TRP A 634 -15.01 11.12 -29.49
C TRP A 634 -14.00 12.26 -29.34
N GLU A 635 -13.74 13.05 -30.40
CA GLU A 635 -12.86 14.23 -30.33
C GLU A 635 -13.40 15.31 -29.37
N GLU A 636 -14.71 15.52 -29.28
CA GLU A 636 -15.31 16.47 -28.35
C GLU A 636 -15.21 15.99 -26.88
N LEU A 637 -15.21 14.67 -26.67
CA LEU A 637 -15.17 14.04 -25.34
C LEU A 637 -13.75 13.69 -24.89
N ALA A 638 -12.80 13.50 -25.75
CA ALA A 638 -11.39 13.25 -25.46
C ALA A 638 -10.66 14.54 -25.07
#